data_c21e75125f091afb58c5aea2859079d7
#
_entry.id   c21e75125f091afb58c5aea2859079d7
#
_cell.length_a   1.000
_cell.length_b   1.000
_cell.length_c   1.000
_cell.angle_alpha   90.00
_cell.angle_beta   90.00
_cell.angle_gamma   90.00
#
_symmetry.space_group_name_H-M   'P 1'
#
loop_
_entity.id
_entity.type
_entity.pdbx_description
1 polymer ?
#
loop_
_entity_poly.entity_id
_entity_poly.type
_entity_poly.pdbx_seq_one_letter_code
_entity_poly.pdbx_strand_id
1 'polypeptide(L)'
;MSGNSGTKGGRGRLGSVLSGLAVAVGCVLFLGGFVVGALLYRPYSVPSDSMTPTLAVGSKILAQRIDGDEVRRGDVVVFNDPLWSNSPMVKRVVAVGGDTVACCGADGRLTVNGTSVEEPYLRSGAGGRTVASGEEFSVTVPAGNLFLLGDDRHTSLDSRSHLDEAGQGTVPRSMVVARVDSVIWPAKGLLERPTGFAGLPGGISEPGPVRPLLLAIAAGAVLVLGGAAYGSVADFFTKRRTAPAGTAGPKSEKVGT
;
A
#
# COMPACT_ATOMS: atom_id res chain seq x y z
N MET A 1 17.42 53.21 44.04
CA MET A 1 18.16 52.43 43.05
C MET A 1 17.46 51.10 42.90
N SER A 2 16.59 51.00 41.92
CA SER A 2 15.77 49.77 41.69
C SER A 2 16.25 49.07 40.44
N GLY A 3 16.88 47.90 40.62
CA GLY A 3 17.40 47.10 39.53
C GLY A 3 16.29 46.30 38.82
N ASN A 4 16.01 46.62 37.61
CA ASN A 4 15.07 45.90 36.74
C ASN A 4 15.78 44.66 36.14
N SER A 5 15.66 43.48 36.77
CA SER A 5 16.12 42.22 36.23
C SER A 5 15.09 41.69 35.24
N GLY A 6 15.25 42.07 33.97
CA GLY A 6 14.41 41.66 32.87
C GLY A 6 14.54 40.17 32.54
N THR A 7 13.46 39.46 32.67
CA THR A 7 13.24 38.06 32.23
C THR A 7 13.38 37.88 30.70
N LYS A 8 14.61 37.82 30.18
CA LYS A 8 14.93 37.60 28.76
C LYS A 8 15.25 36.14 28.38
N GLY A 9 15.10 35.17 29.32
CA GLY A 9 15.51 33.77 29.10
C GLY A 9 14.43 32.78 28.62
N GLY A 10 13.15 33.15 28.63
CA GLY A 10 12.05 32.17 28.44
C GLY A 10 11.76 31.73 27.00
N ARG A 11 11.81 32.68 26.06
CA ARG A 11 11.40 32.43 24.66
C ARG A 11 12.36 31.55 23.85
N GLY A 12 13.66 31.64 24.08
CA GLY A 12 14.66 30.80 23.40
C GLY A 12 14.60 29.33 23.87
N ARG A 13 14.36 29.14 25.17
CA ARG A 13 14.28 27.80 25.80
C ARG A 13 13.02 27.03 25.35
N LEU A 14 11.88 27.71 25.25
CA LEU A 14 10.64 27.13 24.74
C LEU A 14 10.79 26.73 23.26
N GLY A 15 11.40 27.52 22.43
CA GLY A 15 11.64 27.21 21.01
C GLY A 15 12.52 25.98 20.82
N SER A 16 13.61 25.85 21.59
CA SER A 16 14.49 24.66 21.50
C SER A 16 13.83 23.39 22.04
N VAL A 17 13.01 23.49 23.07
CA VAL A 17 12.24 22.33 23.59
C VAL A 17 11.19 21.88 22.57
N LEU A 18 10.45 22.82 21.97
CA LEU A 18 9.45 22.49 20.94
C LEU A 18 10.10 21.86 19.69
N SER A 19 11.24 22.42 19.25
CA SER A 19 12.01 21.84 18.14
C SER A 19 12.51 20.43 18.46
N GLY A 20 13.06 20.20 19.64
CA GLY A 20 13.50 18.88 20.09
C GLY A 20 12.35 17.88 20.17
N LEU A 21 11.19 18.31 20.69
CA LEU A 21 9.99 17.47 20.77
C LEU A 21 9.46 17.13 19.36
N ALA A 22 9.42 18.11 18.45
CA ALA A 22 9.00 17.88 17.07
C ALA A 22 9.90 16.86 16.36
N VAL A 23 11.22 16.96 16.53
CA VAL A 23 12.19 15.99 15.97
C VAL A 23 11.98 14.60 16.60
N ALA A 24 11.81 14.52 17.93
CA ALA A 24 11.61 13.23 18.60
C ALA A 24 10.32 12.53 18.14
N VAL A 25 9.19 13.25 18.13
CA VAL A 25 7.91 12.72 17.61
C VAL A 25 8.02 12.37 16.13
N GLY A 26 8.67 13.23 15.34
CA GLY A 26 8.93 13.00 13.93
C GLY A 26 9.73 11.71 13.67
N CYS A 27 10.77 11.45 14.45
CA CYS A 27 11.55 10.21 14.37
C CYS A 27 10.69 8.98 14.71
N VAL A 28 9.86 9.06 15.75
CA VAL A 28 8.97 7.95 16.14
C VAL A 28 7.98 7.64 15.02
N LEU A 29 7.34 8.66 14.43
CA LEU A 29 6.39 8.47 13.33
C LEU A 29 7.08 7.96 12.07
N PHE A 30 8.23 8.51 11.71
CA PHE A 30 8.99 8.14 10.51
C PHE A 30 9.51 6.70 10.61
N LEU A 31 10.30 6.40 11.63
CA LEU A 31 10.90 5.07 11.81
C LEU A 31 9.83 4.03 12.16
N GLY A 32 8.90 4.37 13.05
CA GLY A 32 7.78 3.49 13.42
C GLY A 32 6.91 3.13 12.21
N GLY A 33 6.60 4.10 11.35
CA GLY A 33 5.85 3.87 10.12
C GLY A 33 6.57 2.90 9.17
N PHE A 34 7.89 3.03 9.00
CA PHE A 34 8.68 2.08 8.21
C PHE A 34 8.73 0.68 8.83
N VAL A 35 8.94 0.58 10.14
CA VAL A 35 8.99 -0.71 10.84
C VAL A 35 7.65 -1.43 10.72
N VAL A 36 6.54 -0.74 11.03
CA VAL A 36 5.19 -1.31 10.89
C VAL A 36 4.90 -1.67 9.45
N GLY A 37 5.27 -0.81 8.49
CA GLY A 37 5.13 -1.10 7.07
C GLY A 37 5.87 -2.37 6.64
N ALA A 38 7.11 -2.56 7.08
CA ALA A 38 7.92 -3.75 6.76
C ALA A 38 7.37 -5.04 7.41
N LEU A 39 6.72 -4.92 8.56
CA LEU A 39 6.08 -6.05 9.24
C LEU A 39 4.78 -6.46 8.54
N LEU A 40 3.97 -5.50 8.11
CA LEU A 40 2.65 -5.75 7.52
C LEU A 40 2.71 -6.04 6.02
N TYR A 41 3.69 -5.52 5.28
CA TYR A 41 3.73 -5.56 3.83
C TYR A 41 4.95 -6.27 3.28
N ARG A 42 4.78 -6.88 2.11
CA ARG A 42 5.87 -7.41 1.27
C ARG A 42 5.77 -6.86 -0.15
N PRO A 43 6.89 -6.43 -0.74
CA PRO A 43 6.94 -6.12 -2.16
C PRO A 43 7.07 -7.41 -2.98
N TYR A 44 6.33 -7.48 -4.12
CA TYR A 44 6.46 -8.53 -5.12
C TYR A 44 6.63 -7.91 -6.51
N SER A 45 7.20 -8.72 -7.41
CA SER A 45 7.26 -8.38 -8.84
C SER A 45 6.28 -9.24 -9.61
N VAL A 46 5.56 -8.66 -10.55
CA VAL A 46 4.60 -9.36 -11.42
C VAL A 46 5.34 -9.91 -12.63
N PRO A 47 5.51 -11.25 -12.77
CA PRO A 47 6.35 -11.82 -13.80
C PRO A 47 5.60 -12.06 -15.13
N SER A 48 4.26 -12.11 -15.12
CA SER A 48 3.44 -12.48 -16.27
C SER A 48 2.32 -11.49 -16.54
N ASP A 49 1.67 -11.61 -17.66
CA ASP A 49 0.55 -10.79 -18.12
C ASP A 49 -0.82 -11.25 -17.62
N SER A 50 -0.87 -12.39 -16.92
CA SER A 50 -2.13 -13.03 -16.48
C SER A 50 -3.07 -12.12 -15.68
N MET A 51 -2.57 -11.03 -15.09
CA MET A 51 -3.34 -10.04 -14.33
C MET A 51 -3.52 -8.71 -15.09
N THR A 52 -3.22 -8.67 -16.38
CA THR A 52 -3.44 -7.50 -17.22
C THR A 52 -4.96 -7.31 -17.47
N PRO A 53 -5.50 -6.09 -17.43
CA PRO A 53 -4.83 -4.79 -17.36
C PRO A 53 -4.56 -4.27 -15.95
N THR A 54 -5.02 -4.96 -14.91
CA THR A 54 -4.88 -4.53 -13.51
C THR A 54 -3.42 -4.40 -13.12
N LEU A 55 -2.65 -5.47 -13.35
CA LEU A 55 -1.21 -5.52 -13.08
C LEU A 55 -0.47 -5.83 -14.39
N ALA A 56 0.41 -4.93 -14.81
CA ALA A 56 1.26 -5.15 -15.97
C ALA A 56 2.51 -5.97 -15.63
N VAL A 57 3.08 -6.64 -16.62
CA VAL A 57 4.37 -7.35 -16.48
C VAL A 57 5.45 -6.37 -15.98
N GLY A 58 6.26 -6.81 -15.04
CA GLY A 58 7.32 -6.00 -14.42
C GLY A 58 6.84 -5.03 -13.35
N SER A 59 5.52 -4.91 -13.12
CA SER A 59 4.99 -4.09 -12.02
C SER A 59 5.55 -4.53 -10.68
N LYS A 60 5.80 -3.55 -9.80
CA LYS A 60 6.11 -3.78 -8.39
C LYS A 60 4.85 -3.51 -7.59
N ILE A 61 4.41 -4.49 -6.85
CA ILE A 61 3.21 -4.43 -6.01
C ILE A 61 3.58 -4.50 -4.53
N LEU A 62 2.78 -3.85 -3.71
CA LEU A 62 2.87 -3.96 -2.26
C LEU A 62 1.68 -4.78 -1.77
N ALA A 63 1.97 -5.92 -1.17
CA ALA A 63 0.94 -6.82 -0.68
C ALA A 63 1.00 -6.93 0.85
N GLN A 64 -0.17 -6.76 1.47
CA GLN A 64 -0.37 -6.91 2.90
C GLN A 64 -0.34 -8.40 3.26
N ARG A 65 0.43 -8.75 4.26
CA ARG A 65 0.37 -10.10 4.87
C ARG A 65 -0.96 -10.25 5.57
N ILE A 66 -1.72 -11.24 5.18
CA ILE A 66 -3.01 -11.56 5.78
C ILE A 66 -3.14 -13.06 5.96
N ASP A 67 -4.01 -13.47 6.85
CA ASP A 67 -4.44 -14.86 6.92
C ASP A 67 -5.48 -15.16 5.83
N GLY A 68 -5.51 -16.39 5.34
CA GLY A 68 -6.45 -16.79 4.29
C GLY A 68 -7.92 -16.55 4.65
N ASP A 69 -8.27 -16.55 5.93
CA ASP A 69 -9.63 -16.32 6.42
C ASP A 69 -10.11 -14.86 6.22
N GLU A 70 -9.17 -13.92 6.11
CA GLU A 70 -9.47 -12.52 5.82
C GLU A 70 -9.82 -12.25 4.35
N VAL A 71 -9.51 -13.21 3.46
CA VAL A 71 -9.71 -13.09 2.01
C VAL A 71 -11.20 -13.01 1.67
N ARG A 72 -11.54 -12.08 0.80
CA ARG A 72 -12.90 -11.87 0.28
C ARG A 72 -12.90 -11.91 -1.25
N ARG A 73 -14.08 -12.03 -1.84
CA ARG A 73 -14.25 -11.92 -3.30
C ARG A 73 -13.77 -10.56 -3.79
N GLY A 74 -13.17 -10.54 -4.97
CA GLY A 74 -12.57 -9.35 -5.56
C GLY A 74 -11.13 -9.07 -5.12
N ASP A 75 -10.62 -9.69 -4.05
CA ASP A 75 -9.24 -9.53 -3.63
C ASP A 75 -8.26 -10.08 -4.67
N VAL A 76 -7.19 -9.35 -4.92
CA VAL A 76 -6.03 -9.85 -5.65
C VAL A 76 -5.05 -10.40 -4.62
N VAL A 77 -4.78 -11.69 -4.69
CA VAL A 77 -3.96 -12.39 -3.69
C VAL A 77 -2.66 -12.93 -4.27
N VAL A 78 -1.63 -12.95 -3.44
CA VAL A 78 -0.40 -13.71 -3.67
C VAL A 78 -0.56 -15.03 -2.93
N PHE A 79 -0.35 -16.13 -3.63
CA PHE A 79 -0.48 -17.47 -3.06
C PHE A 79 0.60 -18.41 -3.58
N ASN A 80 0.86 -19.46 -2.81
CA ASN A 80 1.82 -20.51 -3.16
C ASN A 80 1.07 -21.85 -3.22
N ASP A 81 0.88 -22.36 -4.42
CA ASP A 81 0.33 -23.70 -4.61
C ASP A 81 1.35 -24.55 -5.37
N PRO A 82 1.99 -25.54 -4.70
CA PRO A 82 2.99 -26.38 -5.33
C PRO A 82 2.45 -27.27 -6.47
N LEU A 83 1.13 -27.48 -6.52
CA LEU A 83 0.49 -28.23 -7.62
C LEU A 83 0.45 -27.40 -8.90
N TRP A 84 0.33 -26.08 -8.78
CA TRP A 84 0.25 -25.20 -9.93
C TRP A 84 1.62 -24.59 -10.32
N SER A 85 2.44 -24.24 -9.32
CA SER A 85 3.76 -23.63 -9.56
C SER A 85 4.65 -23.71 -8.33
N ASN A 86 5.97 -23.85 -8.57
CA ASN A 86 6.99 -23.73 -7.50
C ASN A 86 7.31 -22.29 -7.11
N SER A 87 6.58 -21.31 -7.67
CA SER A 87 6.80 -19.88 -7.42
C SER A 87 5.50 -19.20 -7.01
N PRO A 88 5.58 -18.12 -6.22
CA PRO A 88 4.40 -17.35 -5.87
C PRO A 88 3.65 -16.85 -7.10
N MET A 89 2.34 -17.01 -7.08
CA MET A 89 1.42 -16.58 -8.13
C MET A 89 0.53 -15.45 -7.64
N VAL A 90 0.01 -14.66 -8.57
CA VAL A 90 -0.93 -13.57 -8.29
C VAL A 90 -2.19 -13.82 -9.11
N LYS A 91 -3.35 -13.91 -8.46
CA LYS A 91 -4.67 -14.07 -9.09
C LYS A 91 -5.74 -13.31 -8.30
N ARG A 92 -6.91 -13.16 -8.91
CA ARG A 92 -8.08 -12.58 -8.26
C ARG A 92 -9.00 -13.66 -7.73
N VAL A 93 -9.48 -13.46 -6.50
CA VAL A 93 -10.50 -14.31 -5.87
C VAL A 93 -11.86 -13.94 -6.46
N VAL A 94 -12.48 -14.87 -7.17
CA VAL A 94 -13.83 -14.65 -7.74
C VAL A 94 -14.90 -15.36 -6.95
N ALA A 95 -14.55 -16.47 -6.26
CA ALA A 95 -15.48 -17.17 -5.38
C ALA A 95 -14.75 -17.74 -4.17
N VAL A 96 -15.49 -17.97 -3.10
CA VAL A 96 -15.00 -18.48 -1.81
C VAL A 96 -15.78 -19.73 -1.40
N GLY A 97 -15.27 -20.45 -0.42
CA GLY A 97 -15.92 -21.68 0.08
C GLY A 97 -17.42 -21.52 0.32
N GLY A 98 -18.21 -22.41 -0.23
CA GLY A 98 -19.68 -22.40 -0.23
C GLY A 98 -20.32 -21.73 -1.44
N ASP A 99 -19.55 -21.03 -2.29
CA ASP A 99 -20.08 -20.45 -3.52
C ASP A 99 -20.18 -21.48 -4.64
N THR A 100 -21.16 -21.27 -5.52
CA THR A 100 -21.16 -21.86 -6.86
C THR A 100 -20.80 -20.76 -7.86
N VAL A 101 -19.67 -20.90 -8.53
CA VAL A 101 -19.20 -20.00 -9.58
C VAL A 101 -19.40 -20.64 -10.94
N ALA A 102 -19.97 -19.90 -11.88
CA ALA A 102 -20.19 -20.42 -13.23
C ALA A 102 -19.96 -19.32 -14.29
N CYS A 103 -19.54 -19.76 -15.43
CA CYS A 103 -19.52 -18.97 -16.65
C CYS A 103 -20.30 -19.71 -17.76
N CYS A 104 -21.14 -19.02 -18.53
CA CYS A 104 -21.42 -17.61 -18.39
C CYS A 104 -22.94 -17.46 -18.28
N GLY A 105 -23.38 -16.42 -17.55
CA GLY A 105 -24.78 -16.03 -17.56
C GLY A 105 -25.24 -15.57 -18.95
N ALA A 106 -26.54 -15.33 -19.11
CA ALA A 106 -27.13 -14.92 -20.41
C ALA A 106 -26.53 -13.62 -20.96
N ASP A 107 -25.93 -12.80 -20.09
CA ASP A 107 -25.24 -11.54 -20.40
C ASP A 107 -23.72 -11.73 -20.71
N GLY A 108 -23.22 -12.97 -20.68
CA GLY A 108 -21.83 -13.31 -20.89
C GLY A 108 -20.91 -13.04 -19.70
N ARG A 109 -21.49 -12.71 -18.54
CA ARG A 109 -20.74 -12.40 -17.30
C ARG A 109 -20.56 -13.65 -16.46
N LEU A 110 -19.57 -13.58 -15.57
CA LEU A 110 -19.41 -14.55 -14.49
C LEU A 110 -20.63 -14.47 -13.54
N THR A 111 -21.09 -15.61 -13.09
CA THR A 111 -22.11 -15.70 -12.04
C THR A 111 -21.54 -16.32 -10.78
N VAL A 112 -21.94 -15.78 -9.63
CA VAL A 112 -21.66 -16.36 -8.31
C VAL A 112 -22.97 -16.52 -7.59
N ASN A 113 -23.30 -17.76 -7.22
CA ASN A 113 -24.58 -18.14 -6.61
C ASN A 113 -25.78 -17.69 -7.47
N GLY A 114 -25.65 -17.79 -8.79
CA GLY A 114 -26.67 -17.38 -9.75
C GLY A 114 -26.78 -15.87 -9.99
N THR A 115 -25.99 -15.05 -9.29
CA THR A 115 -25.96 -13.59 -9.46
C THR A 115 -24.85 -13.20 -10.43
N SER A 116 -25.17 -12.48 -11.51
CA SER A 116 -24.18 -11.89 -12.42
C SER A 116 -23.28 -10.89 -11.72
N VAL A 117 -21.96 -11.00 -11.94
CA VAL A 117 -20.95 -10.15 -11.34
C VAL A 117 -20.46 -9.12 -12.35
N GLU A 118 -20.44 -7.86 -11.95
CA GLU A 118 -19.80 -6.80 -12.71
C GLU A 118 -18.29 -6.79 -12.49
N GLU A 119 -17.52 -6.90 -13.59
CA GLU A 119 -16.05 -7.03 -13.54
C GLU A 119 -15.40 -5.90 -14.38
N PRO A 120 -15.45 -4.63 -13.91
CA PRO A 120 -14.97 -3.48 -14.69
C PRO A 120 -13.46 -3.46 -14.92
N TYR A 121 -12.72 -4.28 -14.20
CA TYR A 121 -11.28 -4.44 -14.35
C TYR A 121 -10.87 -5.32 -15.53
N LEU A 122 -11.80 -6.02 -16.17
CA LEU A 122 -11.53 -6.83 -17.35
C LEU A 122 -11.39 -5.95 -18.61
N ARG A 123 -10.62 -6.42 -19.57
CA ARG A 123 -10.58 -5.77 -20.89
C ARG A 123 -11.91 -5.96 -21.60
N SER A 124 -12.41 -4.89 -22.19
CA SER A 124 -13.51 -4.98 -23.14
C SER A 124 -13.00 -5.62 -24.44
N GLY A 125 -13.65 -6.68 -24.86
CA GLY A 125 -13.39 -7.32 -26.14
C GLY A 125 -13.92 -6.52 -27.34
N ALA A 126 -13.78 -7.07 -28.53
CA ALA A 126 -14.34 -6.49 -29.73
C ALA A 126 -15.86 -6.28 -29.58
N GLY A 127 -16.33 -5.07 -29.91
CA GLY A 127 -17.76 -4.69 -29.73
C GLY A 127 -18.15 -4.24 -28.33
N GLY A 128 -17.18 -3.97 -27.44
CA GLY A 128 -17.43 -3.45 -26.08
C GLY A 128 -17.99 -4.47 -25.08
N ARG A 129 -18.05 -5.74 -25.44
CA ARG A 129 -18.49 -6.81 -24.53
C ARG A 129 -17.30 -7.36 -23.75
N THR A 130 -17.46 -7.45 -22.45
CA THR A 130 -16.48 -8.12 -21.58
C THR A 130 -16.79 -9.62 -21.58
N VAL A 131 -15.81 -10.46 -21.93
CA VAL A 131 -15.96 -11.90 -21.88
C VAL A 131 -15.35 -12.41 -20.58
N ALA A 132 -16.18 -12.97 -19.73
CA ALA A 132 -15.76 -13.48 -18.42
C ALA A 132 -14.93 -14.77 -18.50
N SER A 133 -15.15 -15.59 -19.53
CA SER A 133 -14.36 -16.77 -19.88
C SER A 133 -14.56 -17.13 -21.34
N GLY A 134 -13.59 -17.79 -21.96
CA GLY A 134 -13.73 -18.39 -23.29
C GLY A 134 -14.42 -19.76 -23.25
N GLU A 135 -14.56 -20.36 -22.10
CA GLU A 135 -15.13 -21.69 -21.89
C GLU A 135 -16.20 -21.64 -20.78
N GLU A 136 -17.24 -22.46 -20.96
CA GLU A 136 -18.26 -22.64 -19.93
C GLU A 136 -17.76 -23.56 -18.82
N PHE A 137 -18.06 -23.19 -17.58
CA PHE A 137 -17.76 -24.01 -16.40
C PHE A 137 -18.77 -23.74 -15.29
N SER A 138 -18.89 -24.69 -14.37
CA SER A 138 -19.66 -24.51 -13.13
C SER A 138 -18.99 -25.32 -12.03
N VAL A 139 -18.59 -24.64 -10.95
CA VAL A 139 -17.86 -25.22 -9.83
C VAL A 139 -18.48 -24.76 -8.51
N THR A 140 -18.74 -25.72 -7.62
CA THR A 140 -19.04 -25.40 -6.22
C THR A 140 -17.76 -25.43 -5.42
N VAL A 141 -17.37 -24.31 -4.86
CA VAL A 141 -16.11 -24.13 -4.12
C VAL A 141 -16.23 -24.82 -2.75
N PRO A 142 -15.39 -25.82 -2.43
CA PRO A 142 -15.40 -26.46 -1.12
C PRO A 142 -15.13 -25.48 0.01
N ALA A 143 -15.65 -25.77 1.21
CA ALA A 143 -15.35 -24.99 2.40
C ALA A 143 -13.82 -24.90 2.63
N GLY A 144 -13.33 -23.70 2.96
CA GLY A 144 -11.90 -23.44 3.16
C GLY A 144 -11.09 -23.23 1.88
N ASN A 145 -11.73 -23.28 0.68
CA ASN A 145 -11.07 -23.08 -0.61
C ASN A 145 -11.48 -21.76 -1.27
N LEU A 146 -10.76 -21.40 -2.30
CA LEU A 146 -10.93 -20.22 -3.15
C LEU A 146 -10.98 -20.66 -4.62
N PHE A 147 -11.70 -19.92 -5.47
CA PHE A 147 -11.63 -20.03 -6.91
C PHE A 147 -10.97 -18.74 -7.45
N LEU A 148 -9.86 -18.93 -8.16
CA LEU A 148 -8.95 -17.86 -8.52
C LEU A 148 -8.89 -17.69 -10.04
N LEU A 149 -9.11 -16.46 -10.53
CA LEU A 149 -8.96 -16.14 -11.96
C LEU A 149 -7.93 -15.04 -12.19
N GLY A 150 -7.28 -15.11 -13.35
CA GLY A 150 -6.52 -13.97 -13.86
C GLY A 150 -7.44 -12.93 -14.46
N ASP A 151 -7.01 -11.68 -14.43
CA ASP A 151 -7.76 -10.56 -15.04
C ASP A 151 -7.60 -10.57 -16.58
N ASP A 152 -6.52 -11.17 -17.12
CA ASP A 152 -6.44 -11.54 -18.52
C ASP A 152 -7.11 -12.92 -18.74
N ARG A 153 -8.41 -12.89 -18.93
CA ARG A 153 -9.23 -14.11 -19.06
C ARG A 153 -8.86 -15.01 -20.24
N HIS A 154 -8.13 -14.49 -21.22
CA HIS A 154 -7.75 -15.22 -22.43
C HIS A 154 -6.45 -16.01 -22.28
N THR A 155 -5.49 -15.47 -21.51
CA THR A 155 -4.13 -16.03 -21.45
C THR A 155 -3.78 -16.59 -20.07
N SER A 156 -4.60 -16.31 -19.05
CA SER A 156 -4.30 -16.73 -17.69
C SER A 156 -4.47 -18.24 -17.51
N LEU A 157 -3.40 -18.87 -17.05
CA LEU A 157 -3.48 -20.19 -16.42
C LEU A 157 -3.93 -19.97 -14.96
N ASP A 158 -5.14 -20.47 -14.64
CA ASP A 158 -5.81 -20.25 -13.36
C ASP A 158 -6.75 -21.40 -13.02
N SER A 159 -7.68 -21.24 -12.10
CA SER A 159 -8.62 -22.27 -11.67
C SER A 159 -9.29 -23.01 -12.82
N ARG A 160 -9.56 -22.34 -13.94
CA ARG A 160 -10.18 -22.96 -15.12
C ARG A 160 -9.29 -24.00 -15.80
N SER A 161 -7.98 -23.82 -15.73
CA SER A 161 -7.02 -24.75 -16.31
C SER A 161 -6.87 -26.04 -15.52
N HIS A 162 -7.44 -26.11 -14.31
CA HIS A 162 -7.31 -27.23 -13.36
C HIS A 162 -8.67 -27.86 -13.01
N LEU A 163 -9.72 -27.63 -13.81
CA LEU A 163 -11.07 -28.12 -13.54
C LEU A 163 -11.18 -29.67 -13.51
N ASP A 164 -10.35 -30.32 -14.29
CA ASP A 164 -10.32 -31.81 -14.38
C ASP A 164 -9.54 -32.45 -13.22
N GLU A 165 -8.87 -31.63 -12.38
CA GLU A 165 -8.14 -32.14 -11.23
C GLU A 165 -9.06 -32.38 -10.02
N ALA A 166 -8.61 -33.18 -9.05
CA ALA A 166 -9.39 -33.58 -7.89
C ALA A 166 -9.96 -32.43 -7.06
N GLY A 167 -9.29 -31.27 -7.10
CA GLY A 167 -9.74 -30.03 -6.44
C GLY A 167 -10.66 -29.14 -7.28
N GLN A 168 -10.97 -29.55 -8.53
CA GLN A 168 -11.72 -28.74 -9.51
C GLN A 168 -11.18 -27.32 -9.63
N GLY A 169 -9.86 -27.16 -9.65
CA GLY A 169 -9.18 -25.86 -9.75
C GLY A 169 -9.29 -24.97 -8.50
N THR A 170 -9.79 -25.48 -7.38
CA THR A 170 -9.88 -24.67 -6.15
C THR A 170 -8.58 -24.72 -5.37
N VAL A 171 -8.21 -23.60 -4.74
CA VAL A 171 -6.99 -23.43 -3.97
C VAL A 171 -7.34 -23.25 -2.48
N PRO A 172 -6.70 -24.02 -1.56
CA PRO A 172 -6.91 -23.83 -0.14
C PRO A 172 -6.58 -22.41 0.31
N ARG A 173 -7.39 -21.82 1.19
CA ARG A 173 -7.15 -20.49 1.78
C ARG A 173 -5.79 -20.38 2.47
N SER A 174 -5.31 -21.46 3.07
CA SER A 174 -4.00 -21.54 3.73
C SER A 174 -2.82 -21.34 2.78
N MET A 175 -3.01 -21.44 1.46
CA MET A 175 -1.99 -21.16 0.47
C MET A 175 -1.82 -19.66 0.19
N VAL A 176 -2.75 -18.82 0.64
CA VAL A 176 -2.64 -17.36 0.50
C VAL A 176 -1.62 -16.83 1.49
N VAL A 177 -0.69 -16.03 1.00
CA VAL A 177 0.38 -15.42 1.81
C VAL A 177 0.26 -13.91 1.95
N ALA A 178 -0.45 -13.25 1.03
CA ALA A 178 -0.67 -11.80 1.07
C ALA A 178 -1.81 -11.37 0.13
N ARG A 179 -2.36 -10.18 0.39
CA ARG A 179 -3.34 -9.48 -0.45
C ARG A 179 -2.71 -8.23 -1.04
N VAL A 180 -2.87 -8.02 -2.32
CA VAL A 180 -2.33 -6.84 -3.02
C VAL A 180 -3.15 -5.61 -2.68
N ASP A 181 -2.51 -4.59 -2.13
CA ASP A 181 -3.14 -3.33 -1.77
C ASP A 181 -2.73 -2.16 -2.67
N SER A 182 -1.53 -2.20 -3.26
CA SER A 182 -1.09 -1.12 -4.13
C SER A 182 -0.09 -1.55 -5.19
N VAL A 183 -0.01 -0.75 -6.26
CA VAL A 183 1.00 -0.84 -7.31
C VAL A 183 2.00 0.30 -7.12
N ILE A 184 3.23 -0.05 -6.76
CA ILE A 184 4.29 0.92 -6.46
C ILE A 184 4.95 1.42 -7.76
N TRP A 185 5.16 0.49 -8.71
CA TRP A 185 5.78 0.81 -9.98
C TRP A 185 5.13 0.05 -11.15
N PRO A 186 4.78 0.71 -12.28
CA PRO A 186 4.61 2.16 -12.37
C PRO A 186 3.57 2.63 -11.34
N ALA A 187 3.74 3.85 -10.80
CA ALA A 187 2.94 4.34 -9.68
C ALA A 187 1.46 4.50 -10.07
N LYS A 188 0.65 3.47 -9.83
CA LYS A 188 -0.80 3.48 -10.02
C LYS A 188 -1.55 3.76 -8.71
N GLY A 189 -0.85 3.69 -7.56
CA GLY A 189 -1.44 3.91 -6.25
C GLY A 189 -2.14 2.66 -5.68
N LEU A 190 -3.20 2.88 -4.92
CA LEU A 190 -3.97 1.80 -4.29
C LEU A 190 -4.77 1.03 -5.32
N LEU A 191 -4.82 -0.29 -5.13
CA LEU A 191 -5.66 -1.17 -5.93
C LEU A 191 -7.11 -1.05 -5.48
N GLU A 192 -8.00 -0.71 -6.40
CA GLU A 192 -9.44 -0.61 -6.12
C GLU A 192 -10.05 -1.98 -5.87
N ARG A 193 -10.98 -2.04 -4.92
CA ARG A 193 -11.79 -3.23 -4.65
C ARG A 193 -13.00 -3.22 -5.58
N PRO A 194 -13.22 -4.26 -6.40
CA PRO A 194 -14.32 -4.28 -7.36
C PRO A 194 -15.66 -4.40 -6.64
N THR A 195 -16.52 -3.40 -6.85
CA THR A 195 -17.83 -3.31 -6.20
C THR A 195 -18.84 -4.36 -6.68
N GLY A 196 -18.59 -5.02 -7.83
CA GLY A 196 -19.45 -6.06 -8.37
C GLY A 196 -19.65 -7.26 -7.43
N PHE A 197 -18.75 -7.47 -6.47
CA PHE A 197 -18.89 -8.51 -5.45
C PHE A 197 -19.54 -8.02 -4.15
N ALA A 198 -19.78 -6.70 -3.98
CA ALA A 198 -20.20 -6.11 -2.71
C ALA A 198 -21.59 -6.57 -2.25
N GLY A 199 -22.47 -6.89 -3.20
CA GLY A 199 -23.83 -7.38 -2.90
C GLY A 199 -23.91 -8.86 -2.51
N LEU A 200 -22.80 -9.60 -2.59
CA LEU A 200 -22.74 -11.01 -2.23
C LEU A 200 -22.53 -11.18 -0.72
N PRO A 201 -23.00 -12.31 -0.11
CA PRO A 201 -22.79 -12.58 1.32
C PRO A 201 -21.31 -12.49 1.70
N GLY A 202 -20.98 -11.77 2.78
CA GLY A 202 -19.61 -11.53 3.23
C GLY A 202 -18.91 -10.32 2.58
N GLY A 203 -19.54 -9.67 1.61
CA GLY A 203 -19.06 -8.40 1.03
C GLY A 203 -17.67 -8.47 0.38
N ILE A 204 -17.05 -7.31 0.29
CA ILE A 204 -15.67 -7.12 -0.18
C ILE A 204 -14.75 -6.70 0.98
N SER A 205 -13.45 -6.89 0.82
CA SER A 205 -12.47 -6.48 1.85
C SER A 205 -12.29 -4.96 1.87
N GLU A 206 -11.93 -4.44 3.06
CA GLU A 206 -11.47 -3.07 3.19
C GLU A 206 -9.99 -2.95 2.74
N PRO A 207 -9.58 -1.78 2.24
CA PRO A 207 -8.18 -1.51 1.94
C PRO A 207 -7.32 -1.61 3.21
N GLY A 208 -6.13 -2.17 3.07
CA GLY A 208 -5.17 -2.22 4.18
C GLY A 208 -4.63 -0.84 4.58
N PRO A 209 -3.86 -0.77 5.67
CA PRO A 209 -3.41 0.49 6.29
C PRO A 209 -2.27 1.21 5.54
N VAL A 210 -2.14 1.05 4.21
CA VAL A 210 -1.11 1.73 3.41
C VAL A 210 -1.19 3.25 3.55
N ARG A 211 -2.42 3.81 3.45
CA ARG A 211 -2.61 5.28 3.53
C ARG A 211 -2.18 5.87 4.86
N PRO A 212 -2.67 5.39 6.03
CA PRO A 212 -2.23 5.93 7.31
C PRO A 212 -0.73 5.74 7.56
N LEU A 213 -0.12 4.65 7.10
CA LEU A 213 1.33 4.44 7.19
C LEU A 213 2.11 5.48 6.37
N LEU A 214 1.72 5.72 5.12
CA LEU A 214 2.35 6.75 4.29
C LEU A 214 2.19 8.14 4.89
N LEU A 215 1.02 8.46 5.45
CA LEU A 215 0.78 9.74 6.13
C LEU A 215 1.66 9.89 7.38
N ALA A 216 1.79 8.84 8.18
CA ALA A 216 2.65 8.85 9.36
C ALA A 216 4.13 9.07 8.98
N ILE A 217 4.62 8.37 7.97
CA ILE A 217 5.99 8.54 7.45
C ILE A 217 6.20 9.96 6.92
N ALA A 218 5.27 10.48 6.12
CA ALA A 218 5.37 11.83 5.56
C ALA A 218 5.32 12.91 6.66
N ALA A 219 4.38 12.79 7.61
CA ALA A 219 4.29 13.71 8.76
C ALA A 219 5.56 13.65 9.63
N GLY A 220 6.09 12.44 9.86
CA GLY A 220 7.35 12.25 10.56
C GLY A 220 8.52 12.95 9.87
N ALA A 221 8.66 12.79 8.56
CA ALA A 221 9.69 13.47 7.77
C ALA A 221 9.57 15.00 7.87
N VAL A 222 8.36 15.55 7.75
CA VAL A 222 8.12 17.00 7.86
C VAL A 222 8.48 17.51 9.25
N LEU A 223 8.14 16.78 10.32
CA LEU A 223 8.46 17.16 11.70
C LEU A 223 9.98 17.13 11.96
N VAL A 224 10.68 16.11 11.44
CA VAL A 224 12.14 16.02 11.58
C VAL A 224 12.83 17.16 10.84
N LEU A 225 12.49 17.37 9.57
CA LEU A 225 13.12 18.42 8.76
C LEU A 225 12.77 19.82 9.26
N GLY A 226 11.51 20.07 9.59
CA GLY A 226 11.04 21.35 10.09
C GLY A 226 11.62 21.68 11.47
N GLY A 227 11.67 20.70 12.37
CA GLY A 227 12.28 20.86 13.70
C GLY A 227 13.78 21.13 13.63
N ALA A 228 14.51 20.38 12.78
CA ALA A 228 15.94 20.59 12.57
C ALA A 228 16.24 21.96 11.95
N ALA A 229 15.46 22.38 10.94
CA ALA A 229 15.62 23.70 10.31
C ALA A 229 15.36 24.84 11.29
N TYR A 230 14.30 24.73 12.11
CA TYR A 230 13.99 25.75 13.13
C TYR A 230 15.11 25.89 14.17
N GLY A 231 15.65 24.75 14.66
CA GLY A 231 16.78 24.74 15.60
C GLY A 231 18.01 25.43 15.02
N SER A 232 18.40 25.11 13.80
CA SER A 232 19.55 25.67 13.11
C SER A 232 19.41 27.19 12.87
N VAL A 233 18.22 27.65 12.47
CA VAL A 233 17.93 29.05 12.24
C VAL A 233 17.95 29.85 13.55
N ALA A 234 17.35 29.32 14.61
CA ALA A 234 17.34 29.93 15.93
C ALA A 234 18.77 30.09 16.50
N ASP A 235 19.61 29.07 16.36
CA ASP A 235 21.04 29.12 16.78
C ASP A 235 21.85 30.13 15.97
N PHE A 236 21.62 30.23 14.67
CA PHE A 236 22.28 31.23 13.81
C PHE A 236 21.97 32.66 14.23
N PHE A 237 20.70 32.99 14.50
CA PHE A 237 20.31 34.32 14.97
C PHE A 237 20.82 34.61 16.39
N THR A 238 20.91 33.61 17.25
CA THR A 238 21.43 33.78 18.62
C THR A 238 22.95 34.05 18.59
N LYS A 239 23.72 33.31 17.79
CA LYS A 239 25.16 33.53 17.62
C LYS A 239 25.51 34.89 17.02
N ARG A 240 24.70 35.41 16.08
CA ARG A 240 24.90 36.78 15.53
C ARG A 240 24.67 37.88 16.54
N ARG A 241 23.78 37.67 17.55
CA ARG A 241 23.51 38.64 18.60
C ARG A 241 24.57 38.68 19.72
N THR A 242 25.35 37.63 19.84
CA THR A 242 26.40 37.49 20.87
C THR A 242 27.82 37.75 20.36
N ALA A 243 28.00 38.07 19.06
CA ALA A 243 29.28 38.48 18.53
C ALA A 243 29.70 39.83 19.16
N PRO A 244 30.83 39.92 19.90
CA PRO A 244 31.26 41.15 20.51
C PRO A 244 31.60 42.16 19.40
N ALA A 245 31.08 43.39 19.54
CA ALA A 245 31.45 44.51 18.69
C ALA A 245 32.97 44.66 18.81
N GLY A 246 33.68 44.46 17.69
CA GLY A 246 35.12 44.59 17.65
C GLY A 246 35.55 45.95 18.22
N THR A 247 36.33 45.92 19.30
CA THR A 247 37.02 47.07 19.86
C THR A 247 37.95 47.63 18.79
N ALA A 248 37.54 48.76 18.17
CA ALA A 248 38.45 49.55 17.36
C ALA A 248 39.51 50.13 18.30
N GLY A 249 40.72 49.55 18.25
CA GLY A 249 41.88 50.05 18.97
C GLY A 249 42.22 51.49 18.50
N PRO A 250 42.70 52.38 19.40
CA PRO A 250 43.01 53.75 19.06
C PRO A 250 44.23 53.79 18.10
N LYS A 251 44.09 54.54 17.01
CA LYS A 251 45.18 54.87 16.10
C LYS A 251 46.25 55.63 16.87
N SER A 252 47.44 55.05 17.03
CA SER A 252 48.63 55.75 17.52
C SER A 252 49.02 56.79 16.49
N GLU A 253 48.88 58.09 16.87
CA GLU A 253 49.40 59.26 16.15
C GLU A 253 50.89 59.34 16.38
N LYS A 254 51.68 59.11 15.35
CA LYS A 254 53.15 59.42 15.37
C LYS A 254 53.32 60.90 15.12
N VAL A 255 53.71 61.58 16.17
CA VAL A 255 54.29 62.93 16.09
C VAL A 255 55.72 62.81 15.61
N GLY A 256 56.04 63.48 14.48
CA GLY A 256 57.43 63.62 13.97
C GLY A 256 58.00 64.88 14.47
N THR A 257 59.25 64.76 14.83
CA THR A 257 60.23 65.87 14.85
C THR A 257 61.35 65.48 13.91
#